data_c0d623b8bb11cbf1fdd76ac8ebfc4507
#
_entry.id   c0d623b8bb11cbf1fdd76ac8ebfc4507
#
_cell.length_a   1.000
_cell.length_b   1.000
_cell.length_c   1.000
_cell.angle_alpha   90.00
_cell.angle_beta   90.00
_cell.angle_gamma   90.00
#
_symmetry.space_group_name_H-M   'P 1'
#
loop_
_entity.id
_entity.type
_entity.pdbx_description
1 polymer ?
#
loop_
_entity_poly.entity_id
_entity_poly.type
_entity_poly.pdbx_seq_one_letter_code
_entity_poly.pdbx_strand_id
1 'polypeptide(L)'
;MKKGVLLVNLGSPDSPEPKDVKKYLGEFLMDERVIDVPKWARTILVKGIILNTRPKTSAKAYKKIWWKEGSPLIVLSERLKKKLQTKSTIPVGLAMRYGSMTILKGIQELVDQGVEKILLFPLYPQFAMATTETISVLVKEICTEHFPDLIIEEISPFYNNQDYIDVLSKSIENSIDLNQIDHLLFSYHGIPERHIRKSDITKSHCKVDGTCCDTPSIAHEFCYSHQCKEVTKLVAKKLKLKNYSTSFQSRLGFDPWLQPYTDRTIERLGKSGTKRM
;
A
#
# COMPACT_ATOMS: atom_id res chain seq x y z
N MET A 1 -25.49 19.35 -1.49
CA MET A 1 -24.57 18.41 -0.81
C MET A 1 -23.13 18.81 -1.10
N LYS A 2 -22.41 19.26 -0.08
CA LYS A 2 -21.00 19.67 -0.21
C LYS A 2 -20.11 18.44 -0.23
N LYS A 3 -19.26 18.34 -1.24
CA LYS A 3 -18.33 17.21 -1.41
C LYS A 3 -16.95 17.53 -0.86
N GLY A 4 -16.24 16.51 -0.39
CA GLY A 4 -14.83 16.57 0.01
C GLY A 4 -14.07 15.33 -0.47
N VAL A 5 -12.76 15.41 -0.47
CA VAL A 5 -11.86 14.26 -0.75
C VAL A 5 -11.05 13.96 0.50
N LEU A 6 -11.01 12.72 0.95
CA LEU A 6 -10.12 12.26 2.01
C LEU A 6 -9.04 11.35 1.44
N LEU A 7 -7.83 11.85 1.35
CA LEU A 7 -6.65 11.04 1.01
C LEU A 7 -6.22 10.24 2.25
N VAL A 8 -6.02 8.94 2.10
CA VAL A 8 -5.57 8.09 3.21
C VAL A 8 -4.36 7.27 2.81
N ASN A 9 -3.29 7.34 3.62
CA ASN A 9 -2.10 6.52 3.46
C ASN A 9 -1.87 5.66 4.71
N LEU A 10 -0.84 4.79 4.69
CA LEU A 10 -0.55 3.84 5.76
C LEU A 10 -0.23 4.53 7.09
N GLY A 11 0.59 5.56 7.02
CA GLY A 11 1.12 6.23 8.19
C GLY A 11 2.58 5.91 8.46
N SER A 12 3.09 6.54 9.48
CA SER A 12 4.49 6.46 9.90
C SER A 12 4.58 6.76 11.40
N PRO A 13 5.65 6.32 12.09
CA PRO A 13 5.93 6.80 13.43
C PRO A 13 5.99 8.33 13.48
N ASP A 14 5.67 8.93 14.63
CA ASP A 14 5.75 10.39 14.82
C ASP A 14 7.20 10.90 14.78
N SER A 15 8.15 10.04 15.20
CA SER A 15 9.59 10.26 15.07
C SER A 15 10.34 8.95 14.85
N PRO A 16 11.62 8.98 14.41
CA PRO A 16 12.43 7.77 14.29
C PRO A 16 12.97 7.26 15.63
N GLU A 17 12.47 7.76 16.76
CA GLU A 17 12.89 7.30 18.08
C GLU A 17 12.20 5.96 18.46
N PRO A 18 12.89 5.07 19.20
CA PRO A 18 12.38 3.74 19.53
C PRO A 18 10.99 3.74 20.20
N LYS A 19 10.67 4.78 20.97
CA LYS A 19 9.37 4.90 21.65
C LYS A 19 8.22 5.08 20.65
N ASP A 20 8.39 5.99 19.70
CA ASP A 20 7.36 6.31 18.69
C ASP A 20 7.24 5.20 17.67
N VAL A 21 8.39 4.59 17.29
CA VAL A 21 8.40 3.38 16.46
C VAL A 21 7.70 2.21 17.15
N LYS A 22 7.87 2.03 18.47
CA LYS A 22 7.17 0.99 19.23
C LYS A 22 5.66 1.21 19.21
N LYS A 23 5.20 2.45 19.41
CA LYS A 23 3.78 2.83 19.35
C LYS A 23 3.19 2.50 17.98
N TYR A 24 3.82 2.99 16.92
CA TYR A 24 3.40 2.76 15.55
C TYR A 24 3.35 1.26 15.19
N LEU A 25 4.41 0.51 15.49
CA LEU A 25 4.44 -0.94 15.28
C LEU A 25 3.33 -1.67 16.07
N GLY A 26 3.01 -1.19 17.25
CA GLY A 26 1.91 -1.74 18.06
C GLY A 26 0.55 -1.58 17.39
N GLU A 27 0.24 -0.39 16.87
CA GLU A 27 -1.00 -0.12 16.13
C GLU A 27 -1.05 -0.94 14.83
N PHE A 28 0.02 -0.89 14.03
CA PHE A 28 0.10 -1.55 12.74
C PHE A 28 0.01 -3.08 12.83
N LEU A 29 0.78 -3.70 13.70
CA LEU A 29 0.85 -5.17 13.78
C LEU A 29 -0.28 -5.80 14.59
N MET A 30 -1.02 -5.00 15.38
CA MET A 30 -2.23 -5.47 16.06
C MET A 30 -3.46 -5.47 15.18
N ASP A 31 -3.39 -4.90 13.98
CA ASP A 31 -4.46 -5.01 13.00
C ASP A 31 -4.57 -6.46 12.48
N GLU A 32 -5.79 -7.01 12.49
CA GLU A 32 -6.05 -8.37 12.05
C GLU A 32 -5.91 -8.57 10.53
N ARG A 33 -5.95 -7.46 9.77
CA ARG A 33 -5.72 -7.47 8.31
C ARG A 33 -4.24 -7.43 7.95
N VAL A 34 -3.40 -7.11 8.93
CA VAL A 34 -1.92 -7.15 8.80
C VAL A 34 -1.38 -8.48 9.31
N ILE A 35 -1.74 -8.85 10.55
CA ILE A 35 -1.40 -10.17 11.12
C ILE A 35 -2.72 -10.91 11.37
N ASP A 36 -3.15 -11.68 10.41
CA ASP A 36 -4.45 -12.36 10.35
C ASP A 36 -4.48 -13.70 11.08
N VAL A 37 -3.99 -13.69 12.32
CA VAL A 37 -4.07 -14.82 13.25
C VAL A 37 -5.06 -14.49 14.39
N PRO A 38 -5.54 -15.48 15.17
CA PRO A 38 -6.42 -15.23 16.29
C PRO A 38 -5.88 -14.17 17.25
N LYS A 39 -6.74 -13.32 17.80
CA LYS A 39 -6.38 -12.14 18.61
C LYS A 39 -5.41 -12.48 19.76
N TRP A 40 -5.60 -13.61 20.43
CA TRP A 40 -4.70 -14.03 21.51
C TRP A 40 -3.28 -14.33 21.01
N ALA A 41 -3.14 -15.06 19.88
CA ALA A 41 -1.87 -15.38 19.28
C ALA A 41 -1.16 -14.12 18.76
N ARG A 42 -1.91 -13.22 18.10
CA ARG A 42 -1.43 -11.90 17.66
C ARG A 42 -0.93 -11.07 18.84
N THR A 43 -1.67 -11.08 19.96
CA THR A 43 -1.28 -10.33 21.16
C THR A 43 0.06 -10.86 21.74
N ILE A 44 0.21 -12.17 21.87
CA ILE A 44 1.46 -12.78 22.34
C ILE A 44 2.60 -12.43 21.39
N LEU A 45 2.42 -12.64 20.10
CA LEU A 45 3.44 -12.36 19.08
C LEU A 45 3.86 -10.88 19.09
N VAL A 46 2.89 -9.98 19.03
CA VAL A 46 3.18 -8.54 18.90
C VAL A 46 3.66 -7.96 20.22
N LYS A 47 2.86 -8.06 21.30
CA LYS A 47 3.18 -7.42 22.59
C LYS A 47 4.26 -8.17 23.36
N GLY A 48 4.28 -9.51 23.27
CA GLY A 48 5.25 -10.35 23.98
C GLY A 48 6.63 -10.38 23.31
N ILE A 49 6.68 -10.44 21.98
CA ILE A 49 7.95 -10.64 21.25
C ILE A 49 8.33 -9.40 20.46
N ILE A 50 7.52 -8.99 19.47
CA ILE A 50 7.93 -8.00 18.47
C ILE A 50 8.21 -6.64 19.10
N LEU A 51 7.29 -6.13 19.94
CA LEU A 51 7.44 -4.81 20.56
C LEU A 51 8.55 -4.74 21.63
N ASN A 52 9.12 -5.86 22.03
CA ASN A 52 10.27 -5.92 22.95
C ASN A 52 11.61 -6.06 22.22
N THR A 53 11.61 -6.56 20.99
CA THR A 53 12.84 -6.88 20.25
C THR A 53 13.09 -5.94 19.05
N ARG A 54 12.05 -5.58 18.30
CA ARG A 54 12.20 -4.87 17.03
C ARG A 54 12.28 -3.33 17.08
N PRO A 55 11.72 -2.60 18.05
CA PRO A 55 11.64 -1.12 17.96
C PRO A 55 12.99 -0.45 17.78
N LYS A 56 14.03 -0.88 18.49
CA LYS A 56 15.39 -0.30 18.36
C LYS A 56 15.99 -0.50 16.96
N THR A 57 15.83 -1.71 16.40
CA THR A 57 16.36 -2.02 15.06
C THR A 57 15.56 -1.28 13.98
N SER A 58 14.23 -1.25 14.09
CA SER A 58 13.37 -0.50 13.18
C SER A 58 13.64 1.00 13.25
N ALA A 59 13.85 1.56 14.45
CA ALA A 59 14.22 2.96 14.64
C ALA A 59 15.53 3.32 13.91
N LYS A 60 16.54 2.45 13.95
CA LYS A 60 17.78 2.63 13.18
C LYS A 60 17.51 2.67 11.66
N ALA A 61 16.58 1.85 11.16
CA ALA A 61 16.21 1.85 9.76
C ALA A 61 15.44 3.14 9.40
N TYR A 62 14.48 3.57 10.22
CA TYR A 62 13.77 4.83 10.01
C TYR A 62 14.71 6.03 10.01
N LYS A 63 15.72 6.11 10.91
CA LYS A 63 16.72 7.19 10.93
C LYS A 63 17.47 7.34 9.61
N LYS A 64 17.71 6.26 8.87
CA LYS A 64 18.41 6.30 7.58
C LYS A 64 17.62 6.97 6.46
N ILE A 65 16.31 6.92 6.53
CA ILE A 65 15.40 7.45 5.49
C ILE A 65 14.68 8.72 5.93
N TRP A 66 14.87 9.15 7.18
CA TRP A 66 14.16 10.30 7.76
C TRP A 66 14.66 11.62 7.17
N TRP A 67 13.72 12.45 6.74
CA TRP A 67 14.05 13.77 6.22
C TRP A 67 14.06 14.83 7.34
N LYS A 68 14.60 16.02 7.05
CA LYS A 68 14.57 17.15 7.99
C LYS A 68 13.13 17.56 8.35
N GLU A 69 12.22 17.47 7.38
CA GLU A 69 10.80 17.79 7.56
C GLU A 69 10.00 16.68 8.24
N GLY A 70 10.53 15.47 8.36
CA GLY A 70 9.83 14.34 8.96
C GLY A 70 9.89 13.06 8.13
N SER A 71 8.92 12.17 8.37
CA SER A 71 8.78 10.94 7.57
C SER A 71 8.53 11.27 6.10
N PRO A 72 9.30 10.71 5.15
CA PRO A 72 9.07 10.91 3.71
C PRO A 72 7.64 10.61 3.28
N LEU A 73 7.01 9.57 3.84
CA LEU A 73 5.63 9.20 3.53
C LEU A 73 4.67 10.32 3.92
N ILE A 74 4.81 10.88 5.11
CA ILE A 74 3.96 11.97 5.59
C ILE A 74 4.20 13.23 4.74
N VAL A 75 5.46 13.65 4.59
CA VAL A 75 5.83 14.86 3.85
C VAL A 75 5.34 14.80 2.40
N LEU A 76 5.50 13.66 1.71
CA LEU A 76 5.02 13.50 0.34
C LEU A 76 3.49 13.50 0.25
N SER A 77 2.80 12.89 1.22
CA SER A 77 1.33 12.90 1.28
C SER A 77 0.79 14.32 1.51
N GLU A 78 1.42 15.10 2.40
CA GLU A 78 1.07 16.51 2.62
C GLU A 78 1.33 17.38 1.38
N ARG A 79 2.46 17.17 0.70
CA ARG A 79 2.75 17.85 -0.56
C ARG A 79 1.71 17.50 -1.65
N LEU A 80 1.26 16.26 -1.71
CA LEU A 80 0.19 15.82 -2.62
C LEU A 80 -1.14 16.51 -2.26
N LYS A 81 -1.56 16.48 -0.97
CA LYS A 81 -2.75 17.20 -0.48
C LYS A 81 -2.70 18.67 -0.92
N LYS A 82 -1.59 19.36 -0.65
CA LYS A 82 -1.40 20.77 -0.99
C LYS A 82 -1.53 21.02 -2.49
N LYS A 83 -0.87 20.21 -3.31
CA LYS A 83 -0.95 20.33 -4.78
C LYS A 83 -2.37 20.08 -5.30
N LEU A 84 -3.09 19.10 -4.75
CA LEU A 84 -4.46 18.81 -5.14
C LEU A 84 -5.40 19.95 -4.74
N GLN A 85 -5.25 20.49 -3.53
CA GLN A 85 -6.05 21.60 -3.03
C GLN A 85 -5.88 22.87 -3.90
N THR A 86 -4.68 23.13 -4.45
CA THR A 86 -4.50 24.28 -5.36
C THR A 86 -5.18 24.12 -6.71
N LYS A 87 -5.58 22.90 -7.06
CA LYS A 87 -6.24 22.58 -8.34
C LYS A 87 -7.74 22.29 -8.19
N SER A 88 -8.24 22.28 -6.96
CA SER A 88 -9.62 21.91 -6.66
C SER A 88 -10.26 22.89 -5.70
N THR A 89 -11.50 23.26 -5.96
CA THR A 89 -12.36 24.00 -5.02
C THR A 89 -12.99 23.10 -3.96
N ILE A 90 -12.92 21.77 -4.16
CA ILE A 90 -13.42 20.79 -3.20
C ILE A 90 -12.42 20.65 -2.05
N PRO A 91 -12.85 20.69 -0.78
CA PRO A 91 -11.97 20.46 0.37
C PRO A 91 -11.24 19.12 0.28
N VAL A 92 -9.93 19.13 0.52
CA VAL A 92 -9.08 17.94 0.53
C VAL A 92 -8.53 17.70 1.93
N GLY A 93 -8.94 16.61 2.55
CA GLY A 93 -8.41 16.07 3.80
C GLY A 93 -7.25 15.11 3.55
N LEU A 94 -6.42 14.88 4.58
CA LEU A 94 -5.39 13.86 4.61
C LEU A 94 -5.42 13.16 5.95
N ALA A 95 -5.38 11.83 5.92
CA ALA A 95 -5.30 11.02 7.11
C ALA A 95 -4.35 9.84 6.91
N MET A 96 -3.99 9.20 8.01
CA MET A 96 -3.18 8.00 8.05
C MET A 96 -3.93 6.87 8.74
N ARG A 97 -3.75 5.65 8.23
CA ARG A 97 -4.36 4.47 8.85
C ARG A 97 -3.80 4.23 10.26
N TYR A 98 -2.51 4.51 10.45
CA TYR A 98 -1.80 4.34 11.72
C TYR A 98 -0.99 5.59 12.05
N GLY A 99 -0.85 5.90 13.36
CA GLY A 99 -0.11 7.06 13.85
C GLY A 99 -1.01 8.23 14.23
N SER A 100 -0.43 9.42 14.38
CA SER A 100 -1.10 10.59 14.98
C SER A 100 -2.12 11.30 14.08
N MET A 101 -1.98 11.19 12.76
CA MET A 101 -2.90 11.78 11.77
C MET A 101 -4.08 10.83 11.49
N THR A 102 -4.92 10.60 12.49
CA THR A 102 -5.96 9.57 12.43
C THR A 102 -7.07 9.85 11.39
N ILE A 103 -7.69 8.80 10.88
CA ILE A 103 -8.84 8.90 9.95
C ILE A 103 -9.99 9.67 10.58
N LEU A 104 -10.28 9.45 11.87
CA LEU A 104 -11.31 10.21 12.60
C LEU A 104 -11.08 11.72 12.53
N LYS A 105 -9.86 12.18 12.79
CA LYS A 105 -9.50 13.61 12.67
C LYS A 105 -9.66 14.14 11.25
N GLY A 106 -9.20 13.38 10.26
CA GLY A 106 -9.31 13.77 8.85
C GLY A 106 -10.77 13.89 8.38
N ILE A 107 -11.66 13.01 8.84
CA ILE A 107 -13.11 13.10 8.58
C ILE A 107 -13.68 14.31 9.30
N GLN A 108 -13.40 14.49 10.60
CA GLN A 108 -13.89 15.61 11.40
C GLN A 108 -13.52 16.96 10.76
N GLU A 109 -12.25 17.14 10.32
CA GLU A 109 -11.81 18.36 9.64
C GLU A 109 -12.62 18.69 8.36
N LEU A 110 -13.08 17.67 7.64
CA LEU A 110 -13.93 17.87 6.47
C LEU A 110 -15.38 18.17 6.86
N VAL A 111 -15.93 17.48 7.86
CA VAL A 111 -17.27 17.71 8.38
C VAL A 111 -17.39 19.11 8.97
N ASP A 112 -16.39 19.61 9.71
CA ASP A 112 -16.35 20.97 10.25
C ASP A 112 -16.36 22.05 9.14
N GLN A 113 -15.92 21.69 7.94
CA GLN A 113 -16.04 22.53 6.74
C GLN A 113 -17.40 22.39 6.04
N GLY A 114 -18.34 21.63 6.61
CA GLY A 114 -19.69 21.41 6.06
C GLY A 114 -19.73 20.38 4.93
N VAL A 115 -18.77 19.46 4.85
CA VAL A 115 -18.79 18.36 3.89
C VAL A 115 -19.81 17.31 4.32
N GLU A 116 -20.69 16.92 3.40
CA GLU A 116 -21.77 15.94 3.60
C GLU A 116 -21.48 14.63 2.83
N LYS A 117 -20.57 14.67 1.85
CA LYS A 117 -20.15 13.50 1.07
C LYS A 117 -18.64 13.51 0.88
N ILE A 118 -17.97 12.44 1.33
CA ILE A 118 -16.53 12.25 1.18
C ILE A 118 -16.25 11.22 0.09
N LEU A 119 -15.35 11.58 -0.83
CA LEU A 119 -14.69 10.64 -1.71
C LEU A 119 -13.46 10.13 -0.96
N LEU A 120 -13.52 8.90 -0.47
CA LEU A 120 -12.39 8.23 0.16
C LEU A 120 -11.39 7.76 -0.89
N PHE A 121 -10.15 8.21 -0.76
CA PHE A 121 -9.08 7.89 -1.70
C PHE A 121 -7.90 7.22 -0.95
N PRO A 122 -7.90 5.88 -0.82
CA PRO A 122 -6.71 5.17 -0.36
C PRO A 122 -5.56 5.35 -1.36
N LEU A 123 -4.40 5.80 -0.89
CA LEU A 123 -3.25 6.10 -1.76
C LEU A 123 -2.47 4.83 -2.15
N TYR A 124 -3.20 3.78 -2.52
CA TYR A 124 -2.67 2.51 -2.97
C TYR A 124 -3.30 2.14 -4.31
N PRO A 125 -2.48 1.99 -5.36
CA PRO A 125 -2.99 1.60 -6.67
C PRO A 125 -3.60 0.19 -6.69
N GLN A 126 -3.03 -0.73 -5.87
CA GLN A 126 -3.48 -2.11 -5.78
C GLN A 126 -4.27 -2.34 -4.49
N PHE A 127 -5.26 -3.22 -4.55
CA PHE A 127 -5.98 -3.71 -3.38
C PHE A 127 -5.11 -4.67 -2.55
N ALA A 128 -5.11 -4.48 -1.23
CA ALA A 128 -4.65 -5.50 -0.29
C ALA A 128 -5.40 -5.37 1.04
N MET A 129 -5.58 -6.50 1.75
CA MET A 129 -6.21 -6.52 3.08
C MET A 129 -5.51 -5.56 4.05
N ALA A 130 -4.17 -5.58 4.07
CA ALA A 130 -3.34 -4.79 4.99
C ALA A 130 -3.23 -3.30 4.62
N THR A 131 -3.83 -2.85 3.51
CA THR A 131 -3.78 -1.46 3.04
C THR A 131 -5.18 -0.92 2.77
N THR A 132 -5.76 -1.21 1.63
CA THR A 132 -7.07 -0.68 1.21
C THR A 132 -8.19 -1.15 2.12
N GLU A 133 -8.32 -2.47 2.35
CA GLU A 133 -9.42 -3.02 3.13
C GLU A 133 -9.43 -2.52 4.58
N THR A 134 -8.25 -2.46 5.24
CA THR A 134 -8.19 -1.97 6.62
C THR A 134 -8.60 -0.50 6.74
N ILE A 135 -8.38 0.32 5.69
CA ILE A 135 -8.84 1.71 5.64
C ILE A 135 -10.35 1.75 5.49
N SER A 136 -10.91 1.02 4.51
CA SER A 136 -12.34 1.00 4.20
C SER A 136 -13.18 0.57 5.40
N VAL A 137 -12.72 -0.48 6.09
CA VAL A 137 -13.42 -0.98 7.29
C VAL A 137 -13.38 0.05 8.42
N LEU A 138 -12.20 0.64 8.71
CA LEU A 138 -12.09 1.64 9.77
C LEU A 138 -12.90 2.90 9.47
N VAL A 139 -12.92 3.37 8.21
CA VAL A 139 -13.76 4.51 7.81
C VAL A 139 -15.22 4.20 8.05
N LYS A 140 -15.69 2.99 7.67
CA LYS A 140 -17.07 2.56 7.89
C LYS A 140 -17.42 2.52 9.38
N GLU A 141 -16.55 1.97 10.22
CA GLU A 141 -16.72 1.93 11.68
C GLU A 141 -16.85 3.34 12.26
N ILE A 142 -15.90 4.23 11.93
CA ILE A 142 -15.90 5.63 12.38
C ILE A 142 -17.17 6.37 11.93
N CYS A 143 -17.58 6.22 10.67
CA CYS A 143 -18.78 6.89 10.18
C CYS A 143 -20.05 6.37 10.83
N THR A 144 -20.16 5.06 11.06
CA THR A 144 -21.30 4.47 11.75
C THR A 144 -21.42 4.99 13.20
N GLU A 145 -20.28 5.19 13.87
CA GLU A 145 -20.26 5.60 15.29
C GLU A 145 -20.40 7.12 15.47
N HIS A 146 -19.73 7.91 14.63
CA HIS A 146 -19.58 9.35 14.86
C HIS A 146 -20.24 10.24 13.80
N PHE A 147 -20.49 9.74 12.59
CA PHE A 147 -21.00 10.53 11.46
C PHE A 147 -22.03 9.74 10.64
N PRO A 148 -23.17 9.32 11.25
CA PRO A 148 -24.14 8.41 10.61
C PRO A 148 -24.75 8.96 9.32
N ASP A 149 -24.83 10.30 9.16
CA ASP A 149 -25.41 10.96 7.99
C ASP A 149 -24.38 11.26 6.89
N LEU A 150 -23.10 11.01 7.15
CA LEU A 150 -22.02 11.27 6.20
C LEU A 150 -21.96 10.19 5.11
N ILE A 151 -22.06 10.61 3.86
CA ILE A 151 -21.98 9.70 2.73
C ILE A 151 -20.51 9.46 2.36
N ILE A 152 -20.11 8.20 2.34
CA ILE A 152 -18.77 7.78 1.87
C ILE A 152 -18.90 7.09 0.53
N GLU A 153 -18.13 7.59 -0.44
CA GLU A 153 -17.87 6.93 -1.72
C GLU A 153 -16.40 6.61 -1.83
N GLU A 154 -16.05 5.36 -2.08
CA GLU A 154 -14.65 4.93 -2.14
C GLU A 154 -14.19 4.75 -3.58
N ILE A 155 -12.97 5.21 -3.89
CA ILE A 155 -12.34 4.97 -5.18
C ILE A 155 -11.86 3.52 -5.24
N SER A 156 -12.26 2.82 -6.29
CA SER A 156 -11.74 1.48 -6.60
C SER A 156 -10.23 1.50 -6.82
N PRO A 157 -9.54 0.36 -6.63
CA PRO A 157 -8.13 0.22 -6.98
C PRO A 157 -7.85 0.72 -8.40
N PHE A 158 -6.87 1.60 -8.54
CA PHE A 158 -6.61 2.32 -9.79
C PHE A 158 -5.34 1.84 -10.52
N TYR A 159 -4.93 0.59 -10.25
CA TYR A 159 -3.73 -0.06 -10.80
C TYR A 159 -3.67 -0.05 -12.33
N ASN A 160 -4.81 -0.08 -13.01
CA ASN A 160 -4.92 -0.07 -14.47
C ASN A 160 -5.40 1.27 -15.05
N ASN A 161 -5.51 2.31 -14.21
CA ASN A 161 -5.87 3.65 -14.68
C ASN A 161 -4.77 4.19 -15.60
N GLN A 162 -5.16 4.69 -16.78
CA GLN A 162 -4.22 5.13 -17.81
C GLN A 162 -3.32 6.27 -17.32
N ASP A 163 -3.87 7.27 -16.63
CA ASP A 163 -3.08 8.40 -16.13
C ASP A 163 -2.05 7.95 -15.08
N TYR A 164 -2.42 6.99 -14.21
CA TYR A 164 -1.48 6.39 -13.27
C TYR A 164 -0.34 5.67 -13.99
N ILE A 165 -0.64 4.84 -14.99
CA ILE A 165 0.36 4.13 -15.79
C ILE A 165 1.27 5.12 -16.53
N ASP A 166 0.70 6.23 -17.05
CA ASP A 166 1.44 7.26 -17.76
C ASP A 166 2.43 7.98 -16.85
N VAL A 167 1.99 8.39 -15.67
CA VAL A 167 2.84 9.05 -14.68
C VAL A 167 3.93 8.10 -14.18
N LEU A 168 3.59 6.84 -13.90
CA LEU A 168 4.57 5.83 -13.46
C LEU A 168 5.62 5.56 -14.55
N SER A 169 5.20 5.39 -15.79
CA SER A 169 6.11 5.18 -16.93
C SER A 169 7.04 6.37 -17.10
N LYS A 170 6.52 7.58 -17.08
CA LYS A 170 7.32 8.81 -17.17
C LYS A 170 8.32 8.95 -16.01
N SER A 171 7.92 8.55 -14.81
CA SER A 171 8.81 8.54 -13.64
C SER A 171 9.99 7.60 -13.83
N ILE A 172 9.76 6.42 -14.43
CA ILE A 172 10.83 5.47 -14.76
C ILE A 172 11.77 6.06 -15.82
N GLU A 173 11.24 6.58 -16.93
CA GLU A 173 12.03 7.21 -18.00
C GLU A 173 12.90 8.36 -17.48
N ASN A 174 12.38 9.16 -16.56
CA ASN A 174 13.12 10.28 -15.96
C ASN A 174 14.20 9.83 -14.96
N SER A 175 14.12 8.61 -14.45
CA SER A 175 15.01 8.11 -13.40
C SER A 175 16.16 7.26 -13.92
N ILE A 176 15.97 6.59 -15.07
CA ILE A 176 16.95 5.65 -15.64
C ILE A 176 16.97 5.75 -17.17
N ASP A 177 18.15 5.52 -17.76
CA ASP A 177 18.30 5.34 -19.20
C ASP A 177 17.98 3.89 -19.56
N LEU A 178 16.80 3.66 -20.13
CA LEU A 178 16.32 2.33 -20.51
C LEU A 178 17.19 1.63 -21.56
N ASN A 179 18.00 2.37 -22.32
CA ASN A 179 18.93 1.78 -23.30
C ASN A 179 20.18 1.19 -22.64
N GLN A 180 20.45 1.56 -21.39
CA GLN A 180 21.63 1.10 -20.67
C GLN A 180 21.36 -0.07 -19.72
N ILE A 181 20.11 -0.55 -19.62
CA ILE A 181 19.76 -1.68 -18.78
C ILE A 181 19.46 -2.93 -19.59
N ASP A 182 19.85 -4.08 -19.05
CA ASP A 182 19.59 -5.38 -19.67
C ASP A 182 18.19 -5.89 -19.31
N HIS A 183 17.67 -5.51 -18.11
CA HIS A 183 16.41 -6.02 -17.57
C HIS A 183 15.80 -5.03 -16.58
N LEU A 184 14.50 -4.78 -16.65
CA LEU A 184 13.77 -4.00 -15.65
C LEU A 184 13.00 -4.92 -14.71
N LEU A 185 13.37 -4.93 -13.43
CA LEU A 185 12.71 -5.73 -12.39
C LEU A 185 11.71 -4.88 -11.60
N PHE A 186 10.42 -5.20 -11.73
CA PHE A 186 9.36 -4.60 -10.92
C PHE A 186 9.26 -5.35 -9.59
N SER A 187 9.69 -4.71 -8.51
CA SER A 187 9.70 -5.31 -7.18
C SER A 187 8.60 -4.72 -6.30
N TYR A 188 7.55 -5.50 -6.08
CA TYR A 188 6.43 -5.15 -5.21
C TYR A 188 6.64 -5.67 -3.79
N HIS A 189 5.97 -5.08 -2.81
CA HIS A 189 5.92 -5.66 -1.47
C HIS A 189 5.17 -7.00 -1.54
N GLY A 190 5.77 -8.07 -1.02
CA GLY A 190 5.10 -9.35 -0.93
C GLY A 190 4.00 -9.35 0.14
N ILE A 191 3.00 -10.19 -0.03
CA ILE A 191 1.99 -10.49 0.99
C ILE A 191 1.85 -12.00 1.15
N PRO A 192 1.38 -12.50 2.30
CA PRO A 192 1.12 -13.92 2.48
C PRO A 192 0.10 -14.44 1.44
N GLU A 193 0.34 -15.62 0.90
CA GLU A 193 -0.58 -16.26 -0.07
C GLU A 193 -1.99 -16.41 0.47
N ARG A 194 -2.12 -16.65 1.80
CA ARG A 194 -3.43 -16.74 2.45
C ARG A 194 -4.25 -15.46 2.34
N HIS A 195 -3.61 -14.26 2.28
CA HIS A 195 -4.33 -13.01 2.05
C HIS A 195 -4.94 -12.98 0.66
N ILE A 196 -4.23 -13.48 -0.37
CA ILE A 196 -4.78 -13.59 -1.73
C ILE A 196 -6.01 -14.50 -1.74
N ARG A 197 -5.92 -15.69 -1.09
CA ARG A 197 -7.06 -16.62 -1.03
C ARG A 197 -8.24 -16.04 -0.26
N LYS A 198 -8.00 -15.28 0.81
CA LYS A 198 -9.07 -14.60 1.58
C LYS A 198 -9.76 -13.51 0.80
N SER A 199 -9.01 -12.78 -0.02
CA SER A 199 -9.54 -11.71 -0.87
C SER A 199 -10.27 -12.22 -2.11
N ASP A 200 -10.16 -13.51 -2.45
CA ASP A 200 -10.90 -14.12 -3.57
C ASP A 200 -12.38 -14.23 -3.23
N ILE A 201 -13.17 -13.29 -3.74
CA ILE A 201 -14.63 -13.26 -3.54
C ILE A 201 -15.36 -14.47 -4.11
N THR A 202 -14.75 -15.14 -5.10
CA THR A 202 -15.30 -16.37 -5.70
C THR A 202 -14.95 -17.60 -4.88
N LYS A 203 -13.96 -17.53 -3.99
CA LYS A 203 -13.41 -18.62 -3.15
C LYS A 203 -12.89 -19.83 -3.92
N SER A 204 -12.76 -19.73 -5.24
CA SER A 204 -12.40 -20.86 -6.11
C SER A 204 -11.47 -20.49 -7.27
N HIS A 205 -11.36 -19.20 -7.61
CA HIS A 205 -10.58 -18.76 -8.75
C HIS A 205 -9.08 -18.76 -8.48
N CYS A 206 -8.66 -18.28 -7.31
CA CYS A 206 -7.24 -18.09 -7.00
C CYS A 206 -6.53 -19.40 -6.66
N LYS A 207 -5.59 -19.80 -7.53
CA LYS A 207 -4.72 -20.98 -7.32
C LYS A 207 -3.37 -20.64 -6.73
N VAL A 208 -3.00 -19.33 -6.72
CA VAL A 208 -1.70 -18.78 -6.27
C VAL A 208 -0.49 -19.29 -7.09
N ASP A 209 -0.70 -20.07 -8.12
CA ASP A 209 0.32 -20.56 -9.07
C ASP A 209 0.62 -19.56 -10.21
N GLY A 210 -0.15 -18.50 -10.27
CA GLY A 210 -0.05 -17.43 -11.29
C GLY A 210 -0.87 -17.69 -12.55
N THR A 211 -1.33 -18.91 -12.82
CA THR A 211 -2.14 -19.21 -14.01
C THR A 211 -3.52 -18.57 -13.96
N CYS A 212 -4.10 -18.46 -12.75
CA CYS A 212 -5.38 -17.80 -12.53
C CYS A 212 -5.36 -16.28 -12.87
N CYS A 213 -4.18 -15.64 -12.84
CA CYS A 213 -4.07 -14.20 -13.16
C CYS A 213 -4.33 -13.90 -14.65
N ASP A 214 -4.15 -14.88 -15.52
CA ASP A 214 -4.34 -14.74 -16.98
C ASP A 214 -5.77 -15.12 -17.43
N THR A 215 -6.57 -15.70 -16.54
CA THR A 215 -7.97 -16.08 -16.82
C THR A 215 -8.89 -15.00 -16.26
N PRO A 216 -9.73 -14.33 -17.08
CA PRO A 216 -10.63 -13.28 -16.62
C PRO A 216 -11.54 -13.74 -15.48
N SER A 217 -11.64 -12.92 -14.43
CA SER A 217 -12.49 -13.21 -13.25
C SER A 217 -12.81 -11.93 -12.49
N ILE A 218 -13.98 -11.87 -11.85
CA ILE A 218 -14.34 -10.83 -10.90
C ILE A 218 -13.42 -10.83 -9.66
N ALA A 219 -12.76 -11.95 -9.35
CA ALA A 219 -11.76 -12.03 -8.29
C ALA A 219 -10.59 -11.06 -8.48
N HIS A 220 -10.32 -10.62 -9.71
CA HIS A 220 -9.23 -9.69 -10.02
C HIS A 220 -9.41 -8.30 -9.40
N GLU A 221 -10.64 -7.88 -9.10
CA GLU A 221 -10.94 -6.62 -8.41
C GLU A 221 -10.30 -6.56 -7.02
N PHE A 222 -10.07 -7.72 -6.40
CA PHE A 222 -9.50 -7.85 -5.05
C PHE A 222 -8.19 -8.65 -5.02
N CYS A 223 -7.61 -8.97 -6.18
CA CYS A 223 -6.42 -9.80 -6.26
C CYS A 223 -5.15 -8.94 -6.42
N TYR A 224 -4.42 -8.74 -5.32
CA TYR A 224 -3.15 -8.00 -5.30
C TYR A 224 -2.13 -8.53 -6.33
N SER A 225 -1.98 -9.87 -6.43
CA SER A 225 -1.04 -10.50 -7.36
C SER A 225 -1.35 -10.16 -8.82
N HIS A 226 -2.63 -10.29 -9.21
CA HIS A 226 -3.08 -9.90 -10.56
C HIS A 226 -2.80 -8.43 -10.83
N GLN A 227 -3.19 -7.57 -9.91
CA GLN A 227 -3.07 -6.12 -10.07
C GLN A 227 -1.61 -5.67 -10.18
N CYS A 228 -0.67 -6.25 -9.42
CA CYS A 228 0.77 -6.00 -9.57
C CYS A 228 1.30 -6.44 -10.94
N LYS A 229 0.91 -7.63 -11.40
CA LYS A 229 1.30 -8.16 -12.72
C LYS A 229 0.74 -7.29 -13.85
N GLU A 230 -0.50 -6.82 -13.72
CA GLU A 230 -1.12 -5.96 -14.73
C GLU A 230 -0.44 -4.60 -14.81
N VAL A 231 -0.09 -3.96 -13.69
CA VAL A 231 0.75 -2.73 -13.69
C VAL A 231 2.07 -2.98 -14.43
N THR A 232 2.76 -4.06 -14.09
CA THR A 232 4.03 -4.41 -14.78
C THR A 232 3.84 -4.53 -16.27
N LYS A 233 2.80 -5.25 -16.72
CA LYS A 233 2.48 -5.48 -18.13
C LYS A 233 2.14 -4.18 -18.86
N LEU A 234 1.30 -3.32 -18.27
CA LEU A 234 0.89 -2.05 -18.86
C LEU A 234 2.06 -1.08 -18.99
N VAL A 235 2.89 -0.95 -17.93
CA VAL A 235 4.09 -0.11 -17.97
C VAL A 235 5.12 -0.65 -18.96
N ALA A 236 5.37 -1.96 -18.95
CA ALA A 236 6.30 -2.59 -19.90
C ALA A 236 5.88 -2.39 -21.36
N LYS A 237 4.58 -2.51 -21.64
CA LYS A 237 4.01 -2.23 -22.96
C LYS A 237 4.22 -0.76 -23.35
N LYS A 238 3.95 0.17 -22.44
CA LYS A 238 4.10 1.61 -22.69
C LYS A 238 5.55 1.99 -22.94
N LEU A 239 6.47 1.47 -22.16
CA LEU A 239 7.92 1.72 -22.29
C LEU A 239 8.60 0.84 -23.36
N LYS A 240 7.85 -0.03 -24.03
CA LYS A 240 8.35 -0.99 -25.05
C LYS A 240 9.51 -1.85 -24.54
N LEU A 241 9.42 -2.26 -23.26
CA LEU A 241 10.47 -3.07 -22.64
C LEU A 241 10.52 -4.47 -23.27
N LYS A 242 11.72 -4.91 -23.60
CA LYS A 242 11.97 -6.27 -24.14
C LYS A 242 12.13 -7.29 -23.00
N ASN A 243 12.88 -6.90 -21.96
CA ASN A 243 13.23 -7.75 -20.85
C ASN A 243 12.73 -7.13 -19.54
N TYR A 244 11.72 -7.73 -18.93
CA TYR A 244 11.19 -7.29 -17.65
C TYR A 244 10.60 -8.47 -16.88
N SER A 245 10.46 -8.31 -15.58
CA SER A 245 9.75 -9.29 -14.74
C SER A 245 9.17 -8.65 -13.49
N THR A 246 8.19 -9.36 -12.89
CA THR A 246 7.59 -9.02 -11.59
C THR A 246 8.23 -9.87 -10.51
N SER A 247 8.50 -9.29 -9.34
CA SER A 247 8.94 -10.01 -8.15
C SER A 247 8.34 -9.39 -6.89
N PHE A 248 8.46 -10.11 -5.76
CA PHE A 248 7.90 -9.72 -4.48
C PHE A 248 8.98 -9.76 -3.40
N GLN A 249 9.07 -8.67 -2.61
CA GLN A 249 10.07 -8.51 -1.55
C GLN A 249 9.44 -8.58 -0.15
N SER A 250 10.29 -8.52 0.87
CA SER A 250 9.89 -8.32 2.28
C SER A 250 9.13 -9.48 2.93
N ARG A 251 9.32 -10.72 2.44
CA ARG A 251 8.77 -11.91 3.10
C ARG A 251 9.18 -12.00 4.57
N LEU A 252 8.26 -12.42 5.42
CA LEU A 252 8.47 -12.55 6.84
C LEU A 252 7.92 -13.89 7.38
N GLY A 253 8.68 -14.51 8.30
CA GLY A 253 8.25 -15.75 8.95
C GLY A 253 8.29 -16.98 8.04
N PHE A 254 7.47 -18.00 8.38
CA PHE A 254 7.46 -19.31 7.73
C PHE A 254 6.31 -19.51 6.75
N ASP A 255 5.35 -18.60 6.74
CA ASP A 255 4.23 -18.68 5.81
C ASP A 255 4.70 -18.56 4.36
N PRO A 256 4.01 -19.19 3.41
CA PRO A 256 4.24 -18.96 1.99
C PRO A 256 3.79 -17.53 1.63
N TRP A 257 4.68 -16.80 0.99
CA TRP A 257 4.46 -15.45 0.46
C TRP A 257 4.46 -15.46 -1.06
N LEU A 258 3.84 -14.45 -1.66
CA LEU A 258 3.83 -14.29 -3.11
C LEU A 258 5.23 -14.39 -3.71
N GLN A 259 5.31 -15.09 -4.83
CA GLN A 259 6.53 -15.35 -5.59
C GLN A 259 6.40 -14.81 -7.02
N PRO A 260 7.55 -14.67 -7.73
CA PRO A 260 8.93 -14.98 -7.34
C PRO A 260 9.52 -13.97 -6.34
N TYR A 261 10.39 -14.41 -5.45
CA TYR A 261 11.05 -13.55 -4.48
C TYR A 261 12.11 -12.67 -5.16
N THR A 262 12.18 -11.38 -4.79
CA THR A 262 13.07 -10.40 -5.41
C THR A 262 14.54 -10.80 -5.27
N ASP A 263 15.00 -11.19 -4.07
CA ASP A 263 16.37 -11.63 -3.83
C ASP A 263 16.79 -12.79 -4.74
N ARG A 264 15.96 -13.82 -4.84
CA ARG A 264 16.22 -14.98 -5.72
C ARG A 264 16.14 -14.63 -7.20
N THR A 265 15.25 -13.70 -7.57
CA THR A 265 15.13 -13.25 -8.95
C THR A 265 16.37 -12.50 -9.38
N ILE A 266 16.90 -11.61 -8.54
CA ILE A 266 18.16 -10.89 -8.79
C ILE A 266 19.31 -11.89 -8.97
N GLU A 267 19.45 -12.86 -8.07
CA GLU A 267 20.48 -13.90 -8.14
C GLU A 267 20.39 -14.71 -9.46
N ARG A 268 19.19 -15.13 -9.83
CA ARG A 268 18.94 -15.89 -11.07
C ARG A 268 19.29 -15.07 -12.31
N LEU A 269 18.86 -13.81 -12.36
CA LEU A 269 19.16 -12.91 -13.50
C LEU A 269 20.66 -12.64 -13.60
N GLY A 270 21.36 -12.42 -12.49
CA GLY A 270 22.82 -12.27 -12.48
C GLY A 270 23.54 -13.53 -13.02
N LYS A 271 23.13 -14.73 -12.59
CA LYS A 271 23.65 -16.01 -13.11
C LYS A 271 23.37 -16.20 -14.61
N SER A 272 22.29 -15.66 -15.15
CA SER A 272 21.97 -15.71 -16.59
C SER A 272 22.67 -14.64 -17.43
N GLY A 273 23.57 -13.84 -16.83
CA GLY A 273 24.36 -12.87 -17.54
C GLY A 273 23.83 -11.44 -17.55
N THR A 274 22.73 -11.13 -16.84
CA THR A 274 22.24 -9.76 -16.68
C THR A 274 23.26 -8.95 -15.87
N LYS A 275 23.76 -7.86 -16.44
CA LYS A 275 24.80 -7.01 -15.82
C LYS A 275 24.23 -5.73 -15.22
N ARG A 276 23.21 -5.16 -15.85
CA ARG A 276 22.57 -3.90 -15.44
C ARG A 276 21.06 -4.11 -15.28
N MET A 277 20.58 -3.92 -14.06
CA MET A 277 19.18 -4.11 -13.69
C MET A 277 18.63 -2.84 -13.05
#